data_33cc36b0a345d67845af418fd50f5001
#
_entry.id   33cc36b0a345d67845af418fd50f5001
#
_cell.length_a   1.000
_cell.length_b   1.000
_cell.length_c   1.000
_cell.angle_alpha   90.00
_cell.angle_beta   90.00
_cell.angle_gamma   90.00
#
_symmetry.space_group_name_H-M   'P 1'
#
loop_
_entity.id
_entity.type
_entity.pdbx_description
1 polymer ?
#
loop_
_entity_poly.entity_id
_entity_poly.type
_entity_poly.pdbx_seq_one_letter_code
_entity_poly.pdbx_strand_id
1 'polypeptide(L)'
;KFEYDIKFTDNTPQLHEALDSWAERVLTLWGMKVQDYAQLLVPTGTADSTGIEGYVGGALKQSLTFALDLAKKTVTIGSNLFYSVYVELGTGIFAEKGNGRKTPWVWKDFNGKWHFTRGMKARPFLRPAVENHIDELREIAVEEGNKEA
;
A
#
# COMPACT_ATOMS: atom_id res chain seq x y z
N LYS A 1 -5.39 -43.75 49.25
CA LYS A 1 -6.24 -42.90 48.39
C LYS A 1 -5.38 -41.74 47.94
N PHE A 2 -5.08 -41.69 46.66
CA PHE A 2 -4.37 -40.54 46.07
C PHE A 2 -5.39 -39.53 45.62
N GLU A 3 -5.29 -38.32 46.14
CA GLU A 3 -6.18 -37.22 45.84
C GLU A 3 -5.36 -36.22 44.97
N TYR A 4 -5.83 -35.98 43.76
CA TYR A 4 -5.23 -35.00 42.86
C TYR A 4 -6.12 -33.75 42.81
N ASP A 5 -5.54 -32.61 43.17
CA ASP A 5 -6.21 -31.33 43.00
C ASP A 5 -5.71 -30.72 41.68
N ILE A 6 -6.59 -30.67 40.66
CA ILE A 6 -6.29 -30.07 39.36
C ILE A 6 -6.85 -28.66 39.38
N LYS A 7 -5.99 -27.67 39.42
CA LYS A 7 -6.38 -26.26 39.26
C LYS A 7 -6.33 -25.84 37.81
N PHE A 8 -7.44 -25.36 37.31
CA PHE A 8 -7.52 -24.73 36.01
C PHE A 8 -7.41 -23.23 36.20
N THR A 9 -6.47 -22.60 35.48
CA THR A 9 -6.35 -21.15 35.43
C THR A 9 -6.79 -20.70 34.03
N ASP A 10 -7.81 -19.85 33.98
CA ASP A 10 -8.26 -19.26 32.71
C ASP A 10 -7.34 -18.10 32.34
N ASN A 11 -6.48 -18.31 31.36
CA ASN A 11 -5.59 -17.30 30.82
C ASN A 11 -6.10 -16.69 29.50
N THR A 12 -7.37 -16.97 29.13
CA THR A 12 -7.95 -16.48 27.87
C THR A 12 -7.87 -14.96 27.73
N PRO A 13 -8.18 -14.12 28.76
CA PRO A 13 -8.06 -12.68 28.63
C PRO A 13 -6.62 -12.20 28.33
N GLN A 14 -5.63 -12.78 29.01
CA GLN A 14 -4.21 -12.45 28.81
C GLN A 14 -3.74 -12.85 27.41
N LEU A 15 -4.21 -14.01 26.92
CA LEU A 15 -3.90 -14.45 25.56
C LEU A 15 -4.51 -13.51 24.51
N HIS A 16 -5.74 -13.05 24.71
CA HIS A 16 -6.37 -12.08 23.81
C HIS A 16 -5.60 -10.78 23.77
N GLU A 17 -5.21 -10.24 24.92
CA GLU A 17 -4.43 -9.02 25.01
C GLU A 17 -3.06 -9.16 24.30
N ALA A 18 -2.37 -10.26 24.51
CA ALA A 18 -1.09 -10.55 23.84
C ALA A 18 -1.24 -10.65 22.32
N LEU A 19 -2.29 -11.32 21.84
CA LEU A 19 -2.59 -11.41 20.40
C LEU A 19 -2.94 -10.05 19.78
N ASP A 20 -3.69 -9.21 20.49
CA ASP A 20 -4.02 -7.86 20.02
C ASP A 20 -2.78 -6.98 19.94
N SER A 21 -1.93 -7.02 20.93
CA SER A 21 -0.64 -6.32 20.98
C SER A 21 0.30 -6.77 19.86
N TRP A 22 0.43 -8.08 19.66
CA TRP A 22 1.20 -8.65 18.55
C TRP A 22 0.65 -8.19 17.21
N ALA A 23 -0.66 -8.27 17.00
CA ALA A 23 -1.28 -7.86 15.73
C ALA A 23 -1.05 -6.38 15.43
N GLU A 24 -1.15 -5.50 16.43
CA GLU A 24 -0.89 -4.08 16.26
C GLU A 24 0.55 -3.81 15.81
N ARG A 25 1.54 -4.45 16.45
CA ARG A 25 2.94 -4.32 16.06
C ARG A 25 3.21 -4.82 14.65
N VAL A 26 2.72 -6.01 14.32
CA VAL A 26 2.89 -6.61 12.98
C VAL A 26 2.26 -5.73 11.90
N LEU A 27 1.02 -5.30 12.10
CA LEU A 27 0.32 -4.47 11.12
C LEU A 27 1.00 -3.11 10.94
N THR A 28 1.55 -2.53 12.01
CA THR A 28 2.31 -1.29 11.94
C THR A 28 3.58 -1.47 11.12
N LEU A 29 4.36 -2.52 11.38
CA LEU A 29 5.58 -2.81 10.64
C LEU A 29 5.29 -3.12 9.17
N TRP A 30 4.23 -3.86 8.88
CA TRP A 30 3.79 -4.11 7.51
C TRP A 30 3.41 -2.82 6.79
N GLY A 31 2.64 -1.96 7.47
CA GLY A 31 2.26 -0.65 6.91
C GLY A 31 3.47 0.19 6.54
N MET A 32 4.43 0.32 7.45
CA MET A 32 5.68 1.06 7.23
C MET A 32 6.49 0.47 6.08
N LYS A 33 6.74 -0.84 6.09
CA LYS A 33 7.54 -1.53 5.07
C LYS A 33 6.93 -1.41 3.67
N VAL A 34 5.64 -1.72 3.53
CA VAL A 34 4.95 -1.64 2.24
C VAL A 34 4.87 -0.19 1.75
N GLN A 35 4.67 0.78 2.65
CA GLN A 35 4.72 2.20 2.28
C GLN A 35 6.09 2.58 1.72
N ASP A 36 7.19 2.16 2.36
CA ASP A 36 8.55 2.44 1.90
C ASP A 36 8.79 1.82 0.52
N TYR A 37 8.43 0.56 0.31
CA TYR A 37 8.56 -0.09 -0.99
C TYR A 37 7.72 0.57 -2.07
N ALA A 38 6.47 0.91 -1.76
CA ALA A 38 5.61 1.63 -2.69
C ALA A 38 6.20 2.99 -3.06
N GLN A 39 6.77 3.73 -2.11
CA GLN A 39 7.43 5.01 -2.36
C GLN A 39 8.66 4.89 -3.28
N LEU A 40 9.39 3.77 -3.22
CA LEU A 40 10.51 3.50 -4.13
C LEU A 40 10.03 3.23 -5.56
N LEU A 41 8.86 2.61 -5.72
CA LEU A 41 8.31 2.20 -7.00
C LEU A 41 7.49 3.31 -7.69
N VAL A 42 6.99 4.30 -6.94
CA VAL A 42 6.20 5.39 -7.51
C VAL A 42 7.01 6.17 -8.56
N PRO A 43 6.50 6.24 -9.81
CA PRO A 43 7.14 7.03 -10.83
C PRO A 43 7.08 8.52 -10.49
N THR A 44 8.22 9.17 -10.47
CA THR A 44 8.33 10.61 -10.28
C THR A 44 8.51 11.28 -11.64
N GLY A 45 7.52 12.06 -12.06
CA GLY A 45 7.62 12.82 -13.30
C GLY A 45 8.55 14.04 -13.14
N THR A 46 9.21 14.40 -14.20
CA THR A 46 9.98 15.63 -14.33
C THR A 46 9.44 16.47 -15.50
N ALA A 47 9.87 17.72 -15.61
CA ALA A 47 9.50 18.55 -16.76
C ALA A 47 9.85 17.86 -18.09
N ASP A 48 11.02 17.24 -18.18
CA ASP A 48 11.48 16.52 -19.38
C ASP A 48 10.62 15.29 -19.69
N SER A 49 10.29 14.48 -18.66
CA SER A 49 9.51 13.25 -18.84
C SER A 49 8.03 13.51 -19.14
N THR A 50 7.50 14.63 -18.71
CA THR A 50 6.08 15.01 -18.91
C THR A 50 5.89 15.92 -20.11
N GLY A 51 6.95 16.60 -20.56
CA GLY A 51 6.88 17.66 -21.58
C GLY A 51 6.19 18.93 -21.10
N ILE A 52 6.05 19.10 -19.78
CA ILE A 52 5.38 20.25 -19.15
C ILE A 52 6.43 21.09 -18.44
N GLU A 53 6.67 22.29 -18.96
CA GLU A 53 7.62 23.23 -18.36
C GLU A 53 7.22 23.60 -16.93
N GLY A 54 8.21 23.58 -16.02
CA GLY A 54 8.00 23.88 -14.61
C GLY A 54 7.30 22.75 -13.81
N TYR A 55 7.07 21.58 -14.39
CA TYR A 55 6.48 20.46 -13.66
C TYR A 55 7.45 19.91 -12.59
N VAL A 56 6.95 19.84 -11.37
CA VAL A 56 7.65 19.23 -10.22
C VAL A 56 6.84 18.02 -9.76
N GLY A 57 7.42 16.84 -9.91
CA GLY A 57 6.79 15.58 -9.49
C GLY A 57 7.02 15.29 -8.02
N GLY A 58 6.48 14.14 -7.56
CA GLY A 58 6.69 13.62 -6.20
C GLY A 58 5.48 13.71 -5.28
N ALA A 59 4.43 14.43 -5.65
CA ALA A 59 3.21 14.53 -4.84
C ALA A 59 2.61 13.15 -4.53
N LEU A 60 2.55 12.23 -5.51
CA LEU A 60 2.04 10.87 -5.29
C LEU A 60 2.91 10.10 -4.29
N LYS A 61 4.23 10.20 -4.42
CA LYS A 61 5.16 9.57 -3.48
C LYS A 61 4.95 10.06 -2.05
N GLN A 62 4.79 11.38 -1.87
CA GLN A 62 4.59 12.01 -0.57
C GLN A 62 3.20 11.72 0.02
N SER A 63 2.20 11.44 -0.81
CA SER A 63 0.82 11.17 -0.38
C SER A 63 0.59 9.75 0.09
N LEU A 64 1.55 8.84 -0.11
CA LEU A 64 1.43 7.46 0.34
C LEU A 64 1.45 7.38 1.85
N THR A 65 0.43 6.71 2.40
CA THR A 65 0.27 6.51 3.82
C THR A 65 -0.41 5.17 4.08
N PHE A 66 -0.40 4.72 5.34
CA PHE A 66 -1.16 3.56 5.76
C PHE A 66 -2.07 3.89 6.94
N ALA A 67 -3.12 3.10 7.10
CA ALA A 67 -4.06 3.17 8.21
C ALA A 67 -4.31 1.78 8.77
N LEU A 68 -4.42 1.69 10.10
CA LEU A 68 -4.70 0.47 10.83
C LEU A 68 -6.19 0.39 11.19
N ASP A 69 -6.76 -0.80 11.04
CA ASP A 69 -8.04 -1.17 11.63
C ASP A 69 -7.79 -2.38 12.55
N LEU A 70 -7.58 -2.10 13.83
CA LEU A 70 -7.25 -3.13 14.82
C LEU A 70 -8.43 -4.06 15.10
N ALA A 71 -9.66 -3.58 14.96
CA ALA A 71 -10.85 -4.41 15.13
C ALA A 71 -10.94 -5.49 14.05
N LYS A 72 -10.57 -5.14 12.81
CA LYS A 72 -10.54 -6.07 11.67
C LYS A 72 -9.19 -6.75 11.46
N LYS A 73 -8.16 -6.39 12.25
CA LYS A 73 -6.79 -6.88 12.08
C LYS A 73 -6.27 -6.64 10.66
N THR A 74 -6.47 -5.44 10.14
CA THR A 74 -6.06 -5.06 8.78
C THR A 74 -5.24 -3.80 8.75
N VAL A 75 -4.33 -3.71 7.78
CA VAL A 75 -3.63 -2.49 7.40
C VAL A 75 -3.97 -2.16 5.96
N THR A 76 -4.33 -0.90 5.71
CA THR A 76 -4.61 -0.40 4.37
C THR A 76 -3.56 0.62 3.98
N ILE A 77 -2.92 0.43 2.84
CA ILE A 77 -1.90 1.31 2.29
C ILE A 77 -2.47 1.96 1.01
N GLY A 78 -2.27 3.25 0.86
CA GLY A 78 -2.78 3.96 -0.31
C GLY A 78 -2.40 5.43 -0.35
N SER A 79 -3.05 6.13 -1.26
CA SER A 79 -2.91 7.57 -1.48
C SER A 79 -4.28 8.22 -1.50
N ASN A 80 -4.39 9.43 -0.96
CA ASN A 80 -5.58 10.26 -1.06
C ASN A 80 -5.67 11.03 -2.40
N LEU A 81 -4.67 10.91 -3.27
CA LEU A 81 -4.69 11.53 -4.58
C LEU A 81 -5.51 10.69 -5.56
N PHE A 82 -6.55 11.29 -6.14
CA PHE A 82 -7.48 10.61 -7.03
C PHE A 82 -6.81 9.96 -8.25
N TYR A 83 -5.71 10.51 -8.73
CA TYR A 83 -5.00 9.98 -9.89
C TYR A 83 -4.10 8.78 -9.58
N SER A 84 -3.90 8.43 -8.32
CA SER A 84 -3.08 7.27 -7.91
C SER A 84 -3.55 5.98 -8.56
N VAL A 85 -4.86 5.78 -8.67
CA VAL A 85 -5.47 4.62 -9.32
C VAL A 85 -5.11 4.56 -10.81
N TYR A 86 -5.00 5.69 -11.47
CA TYR A 86 -4.65 5.76 -12.89
C TYR A 86 -3.16 5.44 -13.13
N VAL A 87 -2.30 5.78 -12.19
CA VAL A 87 -0.89 5.38 -12.23
C VAL A 87 -0.76 3.89 -12.02
N GLU A 88 -1.46 3.33 -11.04
CA GLU A 88 -1.43 1.89 -10.72
C GLU A 88 -1.98 1.03 -11.86
N LEU A 89 -3.12 1.40 -12.45
CA LEU A 89 -3.88 0.56 -13.37
C LEU A 89 -3.82 1.00 -14.84
N GLY A 90 -3.19 2.14 -15.13
CA GLY A 90 -3.18 2.73 -16.47
C GLY A 90 -4.50 3.37 -16.85
N THR A 91 -4.50 4.06 -18.01
CA THR A 91 -5.67 4.77 -18.53
C THR A 91 -5.83 4.58 -20.04
N GLY A 92 -6.99 4.95 -20.57
CA GLY A 92 -7.26 4.89 -22.00
C GLY A 92 -7.16 3.47 -22.55
N ILE A 93 -6.54 3.32 -23.71
CA ILE A 93 -6.34 2.01 -24.35
C ILE A 93 -5.39 1.09 -23.58
N PHE A 94 -4.63 1.65 -22.62
CA PHE A 94 -3.66 0.94 -21.79
C PHE A 94 -4.20 0.56 -20.41
N ALA A 95 -5.48 0.82 -20.13
CA ALA A 95 -6.10 0.43 -18.85
C ALA A 95 -6.10 -1.09 -18.72
N GLU A 96 -5.53 -1.64 -17.65
CA GLU A 96 -5.35 -3.09 -17.45
C GLU A 96 -6.67 -3.86 -17.49
N LYS A 97 -7.75 -3.29 -16.93
CA LYS A 97 -9.07 -3.92 -16.92
C LYS A 97 -9.83 -3.81 -18.26
N GLY A 98 -9.22 -3.21 -19.28
CA GLY A 98 -9.83 -3.04 -20.58
C GLY A 98 -11.02 -2.06 -20.64
N ASN A 99 -11.41 -1.46 -19.51
CA ASN A 99 -12.54 -0.55 -19.37
C ASN A 99 -12.20 0.93 -19.62
N GLY A 100 -10.95 1.22 -20.01
CA GLY A 100 -10.50 2.58 -20.31
C GLY A 100 -11.08 3.13 -21.61
N ARG A 101 -11.03 4.46 -21.74
CA ARG A 101 -11.49 5.18 -22.95
C ARG A 101 -10.75 4.69 -24.20
N LYS A 102 -11.47 4.34 -25.24
CA LYS A 102 -10.89 3.80 -26.48
C LYS A 102 -10.49 4.89 -27.48
N THR A 103 -11.15 6.07 -27.39
CA THR A 103 -10.86 7.20 -28.27
C THR A 103 -9.81 8.11 -27.66
N PRO A 104 -8.89 8.65 -28.46
CA PRO A 104 -7.95 9.67 -27.99
C PRO A 104 -8.66 10.91 -27.44
N TRP A 105 -7.95 11.66 -26.63
CA TRP A 105 -8.43 12.96 -26.14
C TRP A 105 -7.30 13.97 -26.04
N VAL A 106 -7.69 15.24 -25.93
CA VAL A 106 -6.78 16.34 -25.66
C VAL A 106 -7.07 16.89 -24.26
N TRP A 107 -6.03 17.39 -23.62
CA TRP A 107 -6.12 18.08 -22.35
C TRP A 107 -5.14 19.25 -22.32
N LYS A 108 -5.37 20.19 -21.44
CA LYS A 108 -4.57 21.41 -21.32
C LYS A 108 -3.81 21.38 -20.01
N ASP A 109 -2.50 21.64 -20.07
CA ASP A 109 -1.68 21.74 -18.87
C ASP A 109 -1.87 23.09 -18.15
N PHE A 110 -1.19 23.26 -17.01
CA PHE A 110 -1.29 24.48 -16.22
C PHE A 110 -0.63 25.69 -16.90
N ASN A 111 0.23 25.49 -17.90
CA ASN A 111 0.79 26.54 -18.74
C ASN A 111 -0.13 26.91 -19.91
N GLY A 112 -1.24 26.22 -20.05
CA GLY A 112 -2.19 26.44 -21.12
C GLY A 112 -1.87 25.75 -22.44
N LYS A 113 -0.87 24.87 -22.50
CA LYS A 113 -0.50 24.10 -23.68
C LYS A 113 -1.37 22.86 -23.83
N TRP A 114 -1.83 22.58 -25.04
CA TRP A 114 -2.61 21.42 -25.36
C TRP A 114 -1.75 20.17 -25.58
N HIS A 115 -2.17 19.08 -25.01
CA HIS A 115 -1.56 17.76 -25.15
C HIS A 115 -2.57 16.76 -25.70
N PHE A 116 -2.08 15.88 -26.58
CA PHE A 116 -2.84 14.75 -27.12
C PHE A 116 -2.43 13.48 -26.41
N THR A 117 -3.41 12.61 -26.09
CA THR A 117 -3.12 11.32 -25.45
C THR A 117 -4.11 10.23 -25.88
N ARG A 118 -3.67 8.99 -25.80
CA ARG A 118 -4.49 7.77 -25.90
C ARG A 118 -4.60 7.05 -24.55
N GLY A 119 -3.99 7.61 -23.53
CA GLY A 119 -3.88 7.04 -22.19
C GLY A 119 -2.44 6.86 -21.75
N MET A 120 -2.28 6.33 -20.55
CA MET A 120 -1.01 6.07 -19.91
C MET A 120 -0.92 4.58 -19.56
N LYS A 121 0.23 3.97 -19.84
CA LYS A 121 0.50 2.59 -19.39
C LYS A 121 0.49 2.52 -17.87
N ALA A 122 -0.01 1.40 -17.34
CA ALA A 122 0.08 1.10 -15.93
C ALA A 122 1.54 1.13 -15.44
N ARG A 123 1.75 1.73 -14.29
CA ARG A 123 3.02 1.74 -13.55
C ARG A 123 2.70 1.35 -12.11
N PRO A 124 2.44 0.06 -11.85
CA PRO A 124 2.02 -0.40 -10.54
C PRO A 124 3.12 -0.17 -9.51
N PHE A 125 2.73 0.31 -8.34
CA PHE A 125 3.61 0.58 -7.20
C PHE A 125 3.08 -0.03 -5.90
N LEU A 126 1.77 -0.16 -5.73
CA LEU A 126 1.17 -0.79 -4.55
C LEU A 126 1.22 -2.32 -4.62
N ARG A 127 0.75 -2.90 -5.74
CA ARG A 127 0.75 -4.37 -5.89
C ARG A 127 2.14 -4.97 -5.77
N PRO A 128 3.17 -4.53 -6.52
CA PRO A 128 4.49 -5.12 -6.40
C PRO A 128 5.15 -4.82 -5.05
N ALA A 129 4.81 -3.72 -4.37
CA ALA A 129 5.29 -3.43 -3.02
C ALA A 129 4.84 -4.49 -2.01
N VAL A 130 3.68 -5.10 -2.20
CA VAL A 130 3.20 -6.21 -1.38
C VAL A 130 3.68 -7.56 -1.92
N GLU A 131 3.38 -7.84 -3.19
CA GLU A 131 3.57 -9.17 -3.79
C GLU A 131 5.03 -9.63 -3.80
N ASN A 132 5.97 -8.71 -4.04
CA ASN A 132 7.39 -9.01 -4.07
C ASN A 132 8.01 -9.18 -2.67
N HIS A 133 7.30 -8.85 -1.60
CA HIS A 133 7.82 -8.84 -0.23
C HIS A 133 6.98 -9.69 0.74
N ILE A 134 6.11 -10.56 0.22
CA ILE A 134 5.22 -11.41 1.05
C ILE A 134 6.01 -12.25 2.06
N ASP A 135 7.15 -12.81 1.67
CA ASP A 135 7.95 -13.65 2.55
C ASP A 135 8.59 -12.83 3.68
N GLU A 136 9.12 -11.65 3.38
CA GLU A 136 9.60 -10.71 4.40
C GLU A 136 8.50 -10.29 5.38
N LEU A 137 7.29 -10.00 4.88
CA LEU A 137 6.16 -9.65 5.73
C LEU A 137 5.76 -10.82 6.65
N ARG A 138 5.84 -12.06 6.18
CA ARG A 138 5.62 -13.26 7.01
C ARG A 138 6.69 -13.42 8.07
N GLU A 139 7.97 -13.21 7.72
CA GLU A 139 9.09 -13.26 8.67
C GLU A 139 8.90 -12.24 9.80
N ILE A 140 8.51 -11.01 9.49
CA ILE A 140 8.18 -9.99 10.50
C ILE A 140 7.12 -10.50 11.49
N ALA A 141 6.06 -11.14 11.00
CA ALA A 141 5.01 -11.67 11.86
C ALA A 141 5.52 -12.77 12.80
N VAL A 142 6.39 -13.65 12.31
CA VAL A 142 7.02 -14.72 13.11
C VAL A 142 7.97 -14.13 14.14
N GLU A 143 8.82 -13.18 13.75
CA GLU A 143 9.77 -12.54 14.65
C GLU A 143 9.06 -11.78 15.79
N GLU A 144 7.99 -11.05 15.48
CA GLU A 144 7.20 -10.36 16.52
C GLU A 144 6.47 -11.36 17.44
N GLY A 145 6.03 -12.50 16.92
CA GLY A 145 5.46 -13.57 17.73
C GLY A 145 6.47 -14.21 18.69
N ASN A 146 7.71 -14.39 18.26
CA ASN A 146 8.77 -14.95 19.09
C ASN A 146 9.20 -14.02 20.24
N LYS A 147 8.96 -12.71 20.14
CA LYS A 147 9.24 -11.77 21.24
C LYS A 147 8.25 -11.88 22.40
N GLU A 148 7.09 -12.47 22.18
CA GLU A 148 6.04 -12.70 23.18
C GLU A 148 6.20 -14.06 23.90
N ALA A 149 6.98 -14.97 23.31
CA ALA A 149 7.23 -16.28 23.88
C ALA A 149 8.37 -16.23 24.92
#